data_18f17e6b714d2d5d065de7166c560c54
#
_entry.id   18f17e6b714d2d5d065de7166c560c54
#
_cell.length_a   1.000
_cell.length_b   1.000
_cell.length_c   1.000
_cell.angle_alpha   90.00
_cell.angle_beta   90.00
_cell.angle_gamma   90.00
#
_symmetry.space_group_name_H-M   'P 1'
#
loop_
_entity.id
_entity.type
_entity.pdbx_description
1 polymer ?
#
loop_
_entity_poly.entity_id
_entity_poly.type
_entity_poly.pdbx_seq_one_letter_code
_entity_poly.pdbx_strand_id
1 'polypeptide(L)'
;MKVFKISHLVKSEDLNHHGTLFAGRTAEWLVEAGFVTAAAEHGRPQDVLCVNVHGFTFKRPVEKGDILTIYGRIVKTGTTSMMIHVKAMCEIAVGQNVEGFITFVCVEQDTKKKRPHNIVLDETTDPEELELRERALHVQ
;
A
#
# COMPACT_ATOMS: atom_id res chain seq x y z
N MET A 1 -8.68 8.23 7.66
CA MET A 1 -8.27 6.85 7.99
C MET A 1 -6.84 6.83 8.49
N LYS A 2 -6.54 5.88 9.35
CA LYS A 2 -5.19 5.72 9.91
C LYS A 2 -4.17 5.45 8.82
N VAL A 3 -2.97 6.03 8.96
CA VAL A 3 -1.83 5.76 8.09
C VAL A 3 -0.92 4.75 8.78
N PHE A 4 -0.66 3.64 8.12
CA PHE A 4 0.31 2.65 8.57
C PHE A 4 1.64 2.90 7.88
N LYS A 5 2.74 2.62 8.59
CA LYS A 5 4.06 3.05 8.17
C LYS A 5 5.08 1.96 8.47
N ILE A 6 5.86 1.58 7.46
CA ILE A 6 6.90 0.55 7.57
C ILE A 6 8.16 1.10 6.90
N SER A 7 9.30 0.97 7.57
CA SER A 7 10.58 1.42 7.02
C SER A 7 11.50 0.25 6.75
N HIS A 8 12.21 0.31 5.63
CA HIS A 8 13.20 -0.69 5.22
C HIS A 8 14.55 -0.02 4.93
N LEU A 9 15.61 -0.55 5.51
CA LEU A 9 16.97 -0.17 5.12
C LEU A 9 17.30 -0.89 3.81
N VAL A 10 17.76 -0.14 2.81
CA VAL A 10 18.15 -0.72 1.51
C VAL A 10 19.55 -1.31 1.61
N LYS A 11 19.63 -2.64 1.53
CA LYS A 11 20.87 -3.40 1.68
C LYS A 11 21.36 -3.90 0.33
N SER A 12 22.61 -4.40 0.30
CA SER A 12 23.20 -4.95 -0.93
C SER A 12 22.34 -6.03 -1.59
N GLU A 13 21.71 -6.88 -0.79
CA GLU A 13 20.84 -7.98 -1.27
C GLU A 13 19.54 -7.48 -1.93
N ASP A 14 19.20 -6.21 -1.76
CA ASP A 14 17.99 -5.61 -2.32
C ASP A 14 18.23 -4.94 -3.68
N LEU A 15 19.48 -4.95 -4.17
CA LEU A 15 19.86 -4.19 -5.36
C LEU A 15 19.68 -4.97 -6.65
N ASN A 16 19.44 -4.22 -7.72
CA ASN A 16 19.41 -4.73 -9.09
C ASN A 16 20.82 -4.66 -9.71
N HIS A 17 20.93 -4.99 -11.00
CA HIS A 17 22.17 -4.99 -11.74
C HIS A 17 22.77 -3.58 -11.95
N HIS A 18 21.99 -2.52 -11.75
CA HIS A 18 22.47 -1.14 -11.81
C HIS A 18 23.00 -0.64 -10.46
N GLY A 19 22.88 -1.44 -9.40
CA GLY A 19 23.31 -1.02 -8.06
C GLY A 19 22.29 -0.17 -7.32
N THR A 20 21.04 -0.11 -7.78
CA THR A 20 19.95 0.57 -7.10
C THR A 20 18.91 -0.45 -6.65
N LEU A 21 17.97 -0.03 -5.81
CA LEU A 21 16.92 -0.92 -5.29
C LEU A 21 16.16 -1.59 -6.44
N PHE A 22 16.08 -2.93 -6.40
CA PHE A 22 15.35 -3.69 -7.40
C PHE A 22 13.84 -3.39 -7.31
N ALA A 23 13.25 -3.01 -8.46
CA ALA A 23 11.84 -2.65 -8.52
C ALA A 23 10.92 -3.75 -8.00
N GLY A 24 11.25 -5.02 -8.26
CA GLY A 24 10.48 -6.16 -7.73
C GLY A 24 10.49 -6.22 -6.21
N ARG A 25 11.59 -5.85 -5.57
CA ARG A 25 11.69 -5.77 -4.11
C ARG A 25 10.82 -4.63 -3.58
N THR A 26 10.86 -3.47 -4.24
CA THR A 26 10.01 -2.34 -3.87
C THR A 26 8.54 -2.72 -3.98
N ALA A 27 8.15 -3.38 -5.07
CA ALA A 27 6.78 -3.84 -5.27
C ALA A 27 6.34 -4.81 -4.17
N GLU A 28 7.21 -5.73 -3.79
CA GLU A 28 6.97 -6.67 -2.70
C GLU A 28 6.68 -5.94 -1.38
N TRP A 29 7.50 -4.96 -1.04
CA TRP A 29 7.32 -4.15 0.16
C TRP A 29 6.05 -3.31 0.12
N LEU A 30 5.69 -2.79 -1.05
CA LEU A 30 4.45 -2.01 -1.22
C LEU A 30 3.21 -2.89 -1.02
N VAL A 31 3.21 -4.08 -1.60
CA VAL A 31 2.09 -5.02 -1.45
C VAL A 31 1.97 -5.46 0.01
N GLU A 32 3.09 -5.74 0.67
CA GLU A 32 3.11 -6.08 2.09
C GLU A 32 2.53 -4.96 2.94
N ALA A 33 2.92 -3.72 2.68
CA ALA A 33 2.40 -2.56 3.41
C ALA A 33 0.89 -2.39 3.20
N GLY A 34 0.41 -2.65 1.98
CA GLY A 34 -1.02 -2.66 1.68
C GLY A 34 -1.75 -3.74 2.46
N PHE A 35 -1.19 -4.93 2.51
CA PHE A 35 -1.75 -6.05 3.29
C PHE A 35 -1.78 -5.73 4.78
N VAL A 36 -0.70 -5.18 5.32
CA VAL A 36 -0.63 -4.78 6.74
C VAL A 36 -1.74 -3.77 7.05
N THR A 37 -1.93 -2.78 6.18
CA THR A 37 -2.98 -1.77 6.35
C THR A 37 -4.36 -2.41 6.38
N ALA A 38 -4.68 -3.25 5.40
CA ALA A 38 -5.97 -3.92 5.32
C ALA A 38 -6.20 -4.85 6.51
N ALA A 39 -5.21 -5.66 6.84
CA ALA A 39 -5.30 -6.65 7.91
C ALA A 39 -5.45 -5.98 9.29
N ALA A 40 -4.70 -4.91 9.54
CA ALA A 40 -4.76 -4.21 10.82
C ALA A 40 -6.10 -3.49 11.01
N GLU A 41 -6.63 -2.87 9.94
CA GLU A 41 -7.94 -2.22 10.02
C GLU A 41 -9.08 -3.22 10.20
N HIS A 42 -8.99 -4.37 9.54
CA HIS A 42 -10.00 -5.42 9.66
C HIS A 42 -9.87 -6.22 10.97
N GLY A 43 -8.65 -6.42 11.45
CA GLY A 43 -8.37 -7.15 12.69
C GLY A 43 -8.20 -8.66 12.50
N ARG A 44 -8.41 -9.20 11.29
CA ARG A 44 -8.29 -10.62 10.98
C ARG A 44 -7.51 -10.81 9.67
N PRO A 45 -6.18 -10.95 9.73
CA PRO A 45 -5.35 -11.09 8.52
C PRO A 45 -5.78 -12.25 7.61
N GLN A 46 -6.27 -13.34 8.19
CA GLN A 46 -6.68 -14.53 7.45
C GLN A 46 -7.89 -14.31 6.57
N ASP A 47 -8.64 -13.23 6.80
CA ASP A 47 -9.84 -12.90 6.01
C ASP A 47 -9.54 -11.99 4.82
N VAL A 48 -8.29 -11.55 4.65
CA VAL A 48 -7.92 -10.52 3.68
C VAL A 48 -7.14 -11.13 2.53
N LEU A 49 -7.60 -10.89 1.30
CA LEU A 49 -6.92 -11.32 0.07
C LEU A 49 -6.63 -10.11 -0.83
N CYS A 50 -5.42 -10.08 -1.39
CA CYS A 50 -5.09 -9.12 -2.45
C CYS A 50 -5.69 -9.60 -3.76
N VAL A 51 -6.48 -8.77 -4.42
CA VAL A 51 -7.12 -9.13 -5.69
C VAL A 51 -6.64 -8.33 -6.88
N ASN A 52 -6.09 -7.12 -6.66
CA ASN A 52 -5.61 -6.33 -7.78
C ASN A 52 -4.57 -5.31 -7.33
N VAL A 53 -3.44 -5.31 -8.01
CA VAL A 53 -2.44 -4.24 -7.92
C VAL A 53 -2.66 -3.36 -9.14
N HIS A 54 -3.11 -2.13 -8.91
CA HIS A 54 -3.52 -1.23 -10.00
C HIS A 54 -2.34 -0.53 -10.69
N GLY A 55 -1.14 -0.95 -10.38
CA GLY A 55 0.08 -0.43 -10.96
C GLY A 55 0.83 0.47 -10.00
N PHE A 56 2.15 0.45 -10.15
CA PHE A 56 3.05 1.31 -9.38
C PHE A 56 3.81 2.20 -10.34
N THR A 57 3.89 3.48 -10.02
CA THR A 57 4.68 4.43 -10.79
C THR A 57 5.99 4.67 -10.06
N PHE A 58 7.09 4.25 -10.68
CA PHE A 58 8.44 4.43 -10.16
C PHE A 58 8.98 5.75 -10.67
N LYS A 59 9.24 6.69 -9.77
CA LYS A 59 9.60 8.06 -10.16
C LYS A 59 11.09 8.30 -10.18
N ARG A 60 11.86 7.60 -9.33
CA ARG A 60 13.32 7.72 -9.28
C ARG A 60 13.94 6.52 -8.59
N PRO A 61 15.22 6.21 -8.89
CA PRO A 61 15.92 5.12 -8.24
C PRO A 61 16.14 5.39 -6.75
N VAL A 62 16.27 4.30 -5.98
CA VAL A 62 16.59 4.34 -4.56
C VAL A 62 17.99 3.77 -4.37
N GLU A 63 18.83 4.50 -3.67
CA GLU A 63 20.23 4.14 -3.47
C GLU A 63 20.40 3.17 -2.29
N LYS A 64 21.46 2.35 -2.37
CA LYS A 64 21.87 1.51 -1.25
C LYS A 64 22.18 2.38 -0.03
N GLY A 65 21.72 1.93 1.12
CA GLY A 65 21.95 2.63 2.39
C GLY A 65 20.87 3.67 2.72
N ASP A 66 19.98 3.97 1.78
CA ASP A 66 18.84 4.82 2.10
C ASP A 66 17.80 4.02 2.89
N ILE A 67 16.90 4.72 3.52
CA ILE A 67 15.78 4.14 4.26
C ILE A 67 14.51 4.47 3.47
N LEU A 68 13.82 3.43 3.01
CA LEU A 68 12.58 3.58 2.28
C LEU A 68 11.42 3.36 3.25
N THR A 69 10.64 4.42 3.49
CA THR A 69 9.46 4.35 4.35
C THR A 69 8.21 4.28 3.49
N ILE A 70 7.38 3.29 3.77
CA ILE A 70 6.17 3.03 3.02
C ILE A 70 4.98 3.38 3.89
N TYR A 71 4.04 4.12 3.31
CA TYR A 71 2.80 4.55 3.97
C TYR A 71 1.63 3.88 3.29
N GLY A 72 0.72 3.31 4.09
CA GLY A 72 -0.49 2.68 3.58
C GLY A 72 -1.73 3.26 4.28
N ARG A 73 -2.78 3.50 3.50
CA ARG A 73 -4.03 4.08 4.01
C ARG A 73 -5.20 3.61 3.15
N ILE A 74 -6.31 3.23 3.81
CA ILE A 74 -7.55 2.91 3.10
C ILE A 74 -8.13 4.21 2.54
N VAL A 75 -8.42 4.22 1.23
CA VAL A 75 -8.95 5.41 0.54
C VAL A 75 -10.30 5.17 -0.12
N LYS A 76 -10.75 3.92 -0.20
CA LYS A 76 -12.05 3.57 -0.76
C LYS A 76 -12.51 2.24 -0.19
N THR A 77 -13.82 2.12 0.06
CA THR A 77 -14.41 0.86 0.52
C THR A 77 -15.66 0.54 -0.27
N GLY A 78 -15.79 -0.74 -0.68
CA GLY A 78 -17.06 -1.34 -1.04
C GLY A 78 -17.56 -2.15 0.16
N THR A 79 -18.59 -2.96 -0.02
CA THR A 79 -19.10 -3.81 1.07
C THR A 79 -18.07 -4.85 1.50
N THR A 80 -17.40 -5.49 0.53
CA THR A 80 -16.42 -6.55 0.78
C THR A 80 -15.00 -6.14 0.40
N SER A 81 -14.84 -5.06 -0.34
CA SER A 81 -13.54 -4.61 -0.86
C SER A 81 -13.03 -3.38 -0.13
N MET A 82 -11.71 -3.22 -0.17
CA MET A 82 -11.04 -2.02 0.31
C MET A 82 -9.87 -1.71 -0.60
N MET A 83 -9.75 -0.44 -0.98
CA MET A 83 -8.64 0.03 -1.80
C MET A 83 -7.67 0.80 -0.92
N ILE A 84 -6.42 0.43 -0.98
CA ILE A 84 -5.34 1.00 -0.19
C ILE A 84 -4.45 1.84 -1.12
N HIS A 85 -4.17 3.08 -0.72
CA HIS A 85 -3.10 3.86 -1.33
C HIS A 85 -1.81 3.55 -0.60
N VAL A 86 -0.76 3.23 -1.37
CA VAL A 86 0.58 3.02 -0.83
C VAL A 86 1.55 3.97 -1.51
N LYS A 87 2.47 4.53 -0.74
CA LYS A 87 3.55 5.35 -1.28
C LYS A 87 4.84 5.08 -0.54
N ALA A 88 5.96 5.19 -1.24
CA ALA A 88 7.29 4.99 -0.68
C ALA A 88 8.08 6.29 -0.77
N MET A 89 8.70 6.68 0.34
CA MET A 89 9.50 7.90 0.47
C MET A 89 10.87 7.54 0.99
N CYS A 90 11.91 8.08 0.37
CA CYS A 90 13.27 8.00 0.93
C CYS A 90 13.44 9.01 2.06
N GLU A 91 14.11 8.57 3.13
CA GLU A 91 14.36 9.42 4.31
C GLU A 91 15.64 10.24 4.17
N ILE A 92 16.66 9.71 3.50
CA ILE A 92 17.96 10.39 3.34
C ILE A 92 17.94 11.26 2.09
N ALA A 93 17.76 10.67 0.91
CA ALA A 93 17.51 11.41 -0.32
C ALA A 93 16.01 11.71 -0.41
N VAL A 94 15.53 12.63 0.41
CA VAL A 94 14.11 12.89 0.65
C VAL A 94 13.31 13.06 -0.65
N GLY A 95 12.18 12.39 -0.73
CA GLY A 95 11.24 12.52 -1.85
C GLY A 95 10.45 11.26 -2.07
N GLN A 96 9.36 11.40 -2.82
CA GLN A 96 8.50 10.28 -3.18
C GLN A 96 9.11 9.50 -4.34
N ASN A 97 9.28 8.19 -4.15
CA ASN A 97 9.90 7.30 -5.13
C ASN A 97 8.89 6.47 -5.90
N VAL A 98 7.83 6.01 -5.22
CA VAL A 98 6.82 5.13 -5.82
C VAL A 98 5.48 5.42 -5.16
N GLU A 99 4.40 5.25 -5.91
CA GLU A 99 3.06 5.20 -5.35
C GLU A 99 2.14 4.32 -6.19
N GLY A 100 1.05 3.87 -5.61
CA GLY A 100 0.03 3.12 -6.33
C GLY A 100 -1.15 2.78 -5.45
N PHE A 101 -2.09 2.04 -6.03
CA PHE A 101 -3.31 1.59 -5.36
C PHE A 101 -3.41 0.08 -5.45
N ILE A 102 -3.89 -0.54 -4.38
CA ILE A 102 -4.06 -1.99 -4.30
C ILE A 102 -5.44 -2.26 -3.74
N THR A 103 -6.18 -3.18 -4.36
CA THR A 103 -7.49 -3.61 -3.86
C THR A 103 -7.36 -4.96 -3.15
N PHE A 104 -7.92 -5.00 -1.95
CA PHE A 104 -8.09 -6.21 -1.15
C PHE A 104 -9.57 -6.51 -0.98
N VAL A 105 -9.89 -7.77 -0.74
CA VAL A 105 -11.26 -8.17 -0.40
C VAL A 105 -11.27 -8.94 0.91
N CYS A 106 -12.37 -8.79 1.64
CA CYS A 106 -12.64 -9.60 2.83
C CYS A 106 -13.38 -10.85 2.41
N VAL A 107 -12.91 -12.00 2.88
CA VAL A 107 -13.47 -13.30 2.56
C VAL A 107 -13.62 -14.14 3.82
N GLU A 108 -14.48 -15.15 3.72
CA GLU A 108 -14.52 -16.19 4.72
C GLU A 108 -13.33 -17.12 4.51
N GLN A 109 -12.61 -17.46 5.58
CA GLN A 109 -11.32 -18.14 5.50
C GLN A 109 -11.37 -19.48 4.77
N ASP A 110 -12.36 -20.32 5.07
CA ASP A 110 -12.42 -21.68 4.56
C ASP A 110 -12.98 -21.75 3.14
N THR A 111 -14.07 -21.04 2.87
CA THR A 111 -14.77 -21.08 1.59
C THR A 111 -14.26 -20.08 0.57
N LYS A 112 -13.53 -19.06 1.02
CA LYS A 112 -13.08 -17.89 0.23
C LYS A 112 -14.23 -17.10 -0.39
N LYS A 113 -15.45 -17.24 0.15
CA LYS A 113 -16.58 -16.41 -0.27
C LYS A 113 -16.45 -15.02 0.32
N LYS A 114 -16.80 -14.02 -0.47
CA LYS A 114 -16.76 -12.62 -0.04
C LYS A 114 -17.70 -12.39 1.14
N ARG A 115 -17.23 -11.62 2.11
CA ARG A 115 -18.03 -11.23 3.27
C ARG A 115 -17.79 -9.77 3.61
N PRO A 116 -18.77 -9.08 4.23
CA PRO A 116 -18.60 -7.68 4.61
C PRO A 116 -17.46 -7.50 5.61
N HIS A 117 -16.64 -6.47 5.38
CA HIS A 117 -15.54 -6.13 6.31
C HIS A 117 -16.00 -5.18 7.42
N ASN A 118 -17.14 -4.52 7.25
CA ASN A 118 -17.71 -3.56 8.20
C ASN A 118 -16.81 -2.35 8.49
N ILE A 119 -15.87 -2.07 7.62
CA ILE A 119 -15.01 -0.88 7.72
C ILE A 119 -15.70 0.29 7.02
N VAL A 120 -15.78 1.42 7.70
CA VAL A 120 -16.40 2.63 7.19
C VAL A 120 -15.33 3.71 7.08
N LEU A 121 -15.27 4.40 5.93
CA LEU A 121 -14.40 5.56 5.80
C LEU A 121 -14.86 6.65 6.76
N ASP A 122 -13.94 7.16 7.55
CA ASP A 122 -14.22 8.27 8.44
C ASP A 122 -14.35 9.59 7.66
N GLU A 123 -14.89 10.61 8.30
CA GLU A 123 -14.87 11.95 7.75
C GLU A 123 -13.46 12.53 7.94
N THR A 124 -13.01 13.29 6.95
CA THR A 124 -11.72 13.95 7.01
C THR A 124 -11.79 15.30 6.32
N THR A 125 -10.98 16.23 6.80
CA THR A 125 -10.76 17.53 6.16
C THR A 125 -9.34 17.66 5.62
N ASP A 126 -8.53 16.61 5.75
CA ASP A 126 -7.16 16.59 5.26
C ASP A 126 -7.13 16.67 3.74
N PRO A 127 -6.53 17.72 3.14
CA PRO A 127 -6.51 17.87 1.68
C PRO A 127 -5.83 16.71 0.96
N GLU A 128 -4.76 16.16 1.52
CA GLU A 128 -4.05 15.02 0.92
C GLU A 128 -4.96 13.80 0.86
N GLU A 129 -5.63 13.48 1.96
CA GLU A 129 -6.51 12.32 2.00
C GLU A 129 -7.72 12.49 1.08
N LEU A 130 -8.31 13.69 1.03
CA LEU A 130 -9.43 13.98 0.12
C LEU A 130 -9.02 13.78 -1.34
N GLU A 131 -7.83 14.24 -1.72
CA GLU A 131 -7.30 14.04 -3.06
C GLU A 131 -7.12 12.55 -3.38
N LEU A 132 -6.55 11.79 -2.44
CA LEU A 132 -6.35 10.36 -2.61
C LEU A 132 -7.67 9.61 -2.76
N ARG A 133 -8.67 9.99 -1.99
CA ARG A 133 -10.02 9.40 -2.09
C ARG A 133 -10.64 9.69 -3.45
N GLU A 134 -10.48 10.91 -3.96
CA GLU A 134 -10.96 11.28 -5.29
C GLU A 134 -10.25 10.48 -6.38
N ARG A 135 -8.93 10.36 -6.30
CA ARG A 135 -8.16 9.56 -7.26
C ARG A 135 -8.58 8.08 -7.23
N ALA A 136 -8.89 7.55 -6.05
CA ALA A 136 -9.32 6.16 -5.89
C ALA A 136 -10.61 5.85 -6.64
N LEU A 137 -11.49 6.83 -6.81
CA LEU A 137 -12.74 6.67 -7.56
C LEU A 137 -12.50 6.44 -9.06
N HIS A 138 -11.34 6.82 -9.58
CA HIS A 138 -11.00 6.75 -10.99
C HIS A 138 -9.94 5.69 -11.31
N VAL A 139 -9.58 4.85 -10.35
CA VAL A 139 -8.62 3.76 -10.57
C VAL A 139 -9.27 2.65 -11.39
N GLN A 140 -8.56 2.20 -12.41
CA GLN A 140 -9.01 1.15 -13.34
C GLN A 140 -8.77 -0.27 -12.82
#